data_fd332857e2312848568ef315b9191919
#
_entry.id   fd332857e2312848568ef315b9191919
#
_cell.length_a   1.000
_cell.length_b   1.000
_cell.length_c   1.000
_cell.angle_alpha   90.00
_cell.angle_beta   90.00
_cell.angle_gamma   90.00
#
_symmetry.space_group_name_H-M   'P 1'
#
loop_
_entity.id
_entity.type
_entity.pdbx_description
1 polymer ?
#
loop_
_entity_poly.entity_id
_entity_poly.type
_entity_poly.pdbx_seq_one_letter_code
_entity_poly.pdbx_strand_id
1 'polypeptide(L)'
;QKAADLFFDIQSEFHLEVMMYGKDEETQWRELLKKHRKTLTALIAAAANIKAGVVSRDQFEKGERRKLNLGHTFAHAIETLAQNESSTLPAEEQRFPSGVTHGEAVAMGLVLAARLADRYYRNDSNETTALESKISNDLWDCDIPCYCPYSIEEMAETMKKDKKAEGSVIHFVLPKSIGEVETVELTVDEVCRLMK
;
A
#
# COMPACT_ATOMS: atom_id res chain seq x y z
N GLN A 1 -7.89 -10.87 7.39
CA GLN A 1 -9.35 -10.96 7.48
C GLN A 1 -9.87 -10.26 8.75
N LYS A 2 -9.56 -10.74 9.98
CA LYS A 2 -10.08 -10.13 11.24
C LYS A 2 -9.80 -8.63 11.40
N ALA A 3 -8.68 -8.12 10.89
CA ALA A 3 -8.38 -6.70 10.90
C ALA A 3 -9.26 -5.94 9.90
N ALA A 4 -9.43 -6.47 8.69
CA ALA A 4 -10.32 -5.89 7.69
C ALA A 4 -11.77 -5.87 8.18
N ASP A 5 -12.27 -6.98 8.74
CA ASP A 5 -13.61 -7.07 9.31
C ASP A 5 -13.83 -5.98 10.41
N LEU A 6 -12.83 -5.78 11.29
CA LEU A 6 -12.94 -4.75 12.33
C LEU A 6 -12.96 -3.32 11.75
N PHE A 7 -12.10 -3.02 10.77
CA PHE A 7 -12.09 -1.70 10.14
C PHE A 7 -13.41 -1.43 9.42
N PHE A 8 -13.94 -2.42 8.70
CA PHE A 8 -15.25 -2.34 8.06
C PHE A 8 -16.38 -2.06 9.07
N ASP A 9 -16.39 -2.78 10.19
CA ASP A 9 -17.39 -2.57 11.26
C ASP A 9 -17.32 -1.15 11.84
N ILE A 10 -16.09 -0.67 12.14
CA ILE A 10 -15.89 0.69 12.69
C ILE A 10 -16.35 1.74 11.68
N GLN A 11 -16.03 1.56 10.43
CA GLN A 11 -16.36 2.52 9.38
C GLN A 11 -17.87 2.55 9.07
N SER A 12 -18.49 1.37 9.00
CA SER A 12 -19.93 1.28 8.80
C SER A 12 -20.70 1.96 9.95
N GLU A 13 -20.24 1.78 11.18
CA GLU A 13 -20.82 2.44 12.35
C GLU A 13 -20.60 3.97 12.30
N PHE A 14 -19.40 4.43 11.89
CA PHE A 14 -19.09 5.84 11.70
C PHE A 14 -20.03 6.48 10.67
N HIS A 15 -20.15 5.89 9.48
CA HIS A 15 -21.04 6.38 8.44
C HIS A 15 -22.50 6.46 8.89
N LEU A 16 -22.97 5.43 9.58
CA LEU A 16 -24.34 5.40 10.12
C LEU A 16 -24.57 6.57 11.08
N GLU A 17 -23.66 6.79 12.02
CA GLU A 17 -23.83 7.77 13.08
C GLU A 17 -23.62 9.22 12.59
N VAL A 18 -22.66 9.44 11.69
CA VAL A 18 -22.36 10.77 11.13
C VAL A 18 -23.32 11.11 10.00
N MET A 19 -23.43 10.26 8.99
CA MET A 19 -24.17 10.57 7.77
C MET A 19 -25.67 10.44 7.93
N MET A 20 -26.15 9.46 8.71
CA MET A 20 -27.58 9.23 8.90
C MET A 20 -28.16 9.97 10.10
N TYR A 21 -27.40 10.13 11.16
CA TYR A 21 -27.90 10.75 12.41
C TYR A 21 -27.29 12.14 12.67
N GLY A 22 -26.43 12.65 11.77
CA GLY A 22 -25.87 13.99 11.84
C GLY A 22 -24.98 14.25 13.05
N LYS A 23 -24.33 13.21 13.58
CA LYS A 23 -23.36 13.38 14.67
C LYS A 23 -22.10 14.10 14.19
N ASP A 24 -21.49 14.84 15.10
CA ASP A 24 -20.20 15.48 14.88
C ASP A 24 -19.11 14.41 14.68
N GLU A 25 -18.37 14.54 13.58
CA GLU A 25 -17.36 13.54 13.15
C GLU A 25 -16.29 13.31 14.20
N GLU A 26 -15.75 14.38 14.82
CA GLU A 26 -14.68 14.25 15.80
C GLU A 26 -15.17 13.52 17.06
N THR A 27 -16.36 13.84 17.52
CA THR A 27 -16.98 13.17 18.67
C THR A 27 -17.23 11.69 18.36
N GLN A 28 -17.76 11.39 17.18
CA GLN A 28 -18.04 10.02 16.78
C GLN A 28 -16.76 9.18 16.67
N TRP A 29 -15.70 9.69 16.07
CA TRP A 29 -14.41 9.00 16.03
C TRP A 29 -13.86 8.71 17.43
N ARG A 30 -13.95 9.66 18.34
CA ARG A 30 -13.52 9.48 19.74
C ARG A 30 -14.30 8.37 20.45
N GLU A 31 -15.59 8.30 20.24
CA GLU A 31 -16.46 7.24 20.82
C GLU A 31 -16.12 5.86 20.26
N LEU A 32 -15.96 5.75 18.93
CA LEU A 32 -15.59 4.50 18.25
C LEU A 32 -14.22 3.99 18.67
N LEU A 33 -13.22 4.86 18.71
CA LEU A 33 -11.89 4.51 19.18
C LEU A 33 -11.89 4.02 20.63
N LYS A 34 -12.72 4.64 21.49
CA LYS A 34 -12.89 4.21 22.87
C LYS A 34 -13.59 2.86 22.98
N LYS A 35 -14.65 2.64 22.18
CA LYS A 35 -15.40 1.40 22.11
C LYS A 35 -14.53 0.23 21.65
N HIS A 36 -13.77 0.44 20.57
CA HIS A 36 -12.94 -0.60 19.96
C HIS A 36 -11.49 -0.65 20.47
N ARG A 37 -11.15 0.15 21.49
CA ARG A 37 -9.79 0.32 22.00
C ARG A 37 -9.04 -0.99 22.25
N LYS A 38 -9.68 -1.96 22.88
CA LYS A 38 -9.04 -3.25 23.22
C LYS A 38 -8.64 -4.02 21.96
N THR A 39 -9.54 -4.07 20.98
CA THR A 39 -9.33 -4.80 19.72
C THR A 39 -8.27 -4.10 18.86
N LEU A 40 -8.34 -2.77 18.76
CA LEU A 40 -7.33 -1.96 18.06
C LEU A 40 -5.95 -2.12 18.71
N THR A 41 -5.86 -2.07 20.04
CA THR A 41 -4.61 -2.30 20.76
C THR A 41 -4.04 -3.70 20.48
N ALA A 42 -4.89 -4.72 20.47
CA ALA A 42 -4.47 -6.09 20.17
C ALA A 42 -3.96 -6.23 18.72
N LEU A 43 -4.61 -5.59 17.74
CA LEU A 43 -4.16 -5.57 16.34
C LEU A 43 -2.82 -4.86 16.18
N ILE A 44 -2.66 -3.69 16.78
CA ILE A 44 -1.40 -2.93 16.75
C ILE A 44 -0.27 -3.75 17.39
N ALA A 45 -0.54 -4.36 18.55
CA ALA A 45 0.44 -5.21 19.23
C ALA A 45 0.82 -6.44 18.40
N ALA A 46 -0.16 -7.08 17.73
CA ALA A 46 0.09 -8.22 16.84
C ALA A 46 0.97 -7.81 15.65
N ALA A 47 0.65 -6.70 14.99
CA ALA A 47 1.45 -6.17 13.87
C ALA A 47 2.88 -5.82 14.31
N ALA A 48 3.02 -5.14 15.45
CA ALA A 48 4.33 -4.79 16.03
C ALA A 48 5.16 -6.05 16.36
N ASN A 49 4.54 -7.08 16.93
CA ASN A 49 5.20 -8.34 17.27
C ASN A 49 5.66 -9.10 16.02
N ILE A 50 4.84 -9.13 14.95
CA ILE A 50 5.23 -9.73 13.67
C ILE A 50 6.47 -9.02 13.12
N LYS A 51 6.43 -7.68 13.06
CA LYS A 51 7.57 -6.88 12.59
C LYS A 51 8.81 -7.10 13.46
N ALA A 52 8.67 -7.06 14.78
CA ALA A 52 9.78 -7.29 15.71
C ALA A 52 10.38 -8.70 15.53
N GLY A 53 9.54 -9.73 15.34
CA GLY A 53 9.97 -11.08 15.06
C GLY A 53 10.79 -11.19 13.76
N VAL A 54 10.34 -10.55 12.68
CA VAL A 54 11.09 -10.52 11.41
C VAL A 54 12.42 -9.78 11.59
N VAL A 55 12.40 -8.60 12.22
CA VAL A 55 13.63 -7.81 12.47
C VAL A 55 14.64 -8.56 13.32
N SER A 56 14.19 -9.29 14.35
CA SER A 56 15.09 -10.07 15.22
C SER A 56 15.80 -11.21 14.48
N ARG A 57 15.16 -11.79 13.45
CA ARG A 57 15.75 -12.85 12.62
C ARG A 57 16.64 -12.31 11.51
N ASP A 58 16.39 -11.07 11.06
CA ASP A 58 17.16 -10.41 9.99
C ASP A 58 17.39 -8.94 10.30
N GLN A 59 18.27 -8.67 11.25
CA GLN A 59 18.56 -7.31 11.72
C GLN A 59 19.11 -6.39 10.61
N PHE A 60 19.87 -6.95 9.67
CA PHE A 60 20.58 -6.20 8.62
C PHE A 60 19.88 -6.22 7.25
N GLU A 61 18.63 -6.69 7.17
CA GLU A 61 17.83 -6.70 5.95
C GLU A 61 18.48 -7.42 4.75
N LYS A 62 19.12 -8.54 5.02
CA LYS A 62 19.80 -9.34 3.99
C LYS A 62 18.90 -10.43 3.36
N GLY A 63 17.74 -10.71 3.95
CA GLY A 63 16.86 -11.79 3.53
C GLY A 63 15.40 -11.55 3.90
N GLU A 64 14.91 -12.21 4.95
CA GLU A 64 13.48 -12.22 5.33
C GLU A 64 12.89 -10.81 5.54
N ARG A 65 13.65 -9.89 6.12
CA ARG A 65 13.18 -8.54 6.41
C ARG A 65 12.82 -7.75 5.15
N ARG A 66 13.44 -8.05 4.00
CA ARG A 66 13.09 -7.43 2.71
C ARG A 66 11.63 -7.61 2.36
N LYS A 67 10.98 -8.69 2.82
CA LYS A 67 9.55 -8.97 2.60
C LYS A 67 8.64 -7.88 3.18
N LEU A 68 9.10 -7.15 4.20
CA LEU A 68 8.38 -6.01 4.76
C LEU A 68 8.28 -4.81 3.80
N ASN A 69 9.06 -4.82 2.72
CA ASN A 69 9.05 -3.79 1.69
C ASN A 69 8.05 -4.08 0.55
N LEU A 70 7.15 -5.06 0.71
CA LEU A 70 6.07 -5.30 -0.25
C LEU A 70 5.26 -4.02 -0.48
N GLY A 71 5.12 -3.60 -1.74
CA GLY A 71 4.45 -2.35 -2.12
C GLY A 71 5.28 -1.07 -1.96
N HIS A 72 6.35 -1.07 -1.15
CA HIS A 72 7.09 0.16 -0.80
C HIS A 72 7.83 0.80 -1.98
N THR A 73 8.30 0.03 -2.96
CA THR A 73 8.98 0.60 -4.14
C THR A 73 8.05 1.53 -4.92
N PHE A 74 6.79 1.13 -5.12
CA PHE A 74 5.78 1.99 -5.73
C PHE A 74 5.33 3.10 -4.78
N ALA A 75 5.16 2.80 -3.49
CA ALA A 75 4.76 3.78 -2.49
C ALA A 75 5.71 4.99 -2.44
N HIS A 76 7.00 4.76 -2.40
CA HIS A 76 8.01 5.85 -2.40
C HIS A 76 7.93 6.70 -3.68
N ALA A 77 7.66 6.08 -4.85
CA ALA A 77 7.46 6.83 -6.08
C ALA A 77 6.20 7.71 -6.00
N ILE A 78 5.09 7.19 -5.46
CA ILE A 78 3.83 7.91 -5.25
C ILE A 78 4.05 9.08 -4.30
N GLU A 79 4.68 8.85 -3.13
CA GLU A 79 4.98 9.89 -2.14
C GLU A 79 5.85 11.01 -2.73
N THR A 80 6.88 10.64 -3.49
CA THR A 80 7.79 11.61 -4.14
C THR A 80 7.04 12.44 -5.18
N LEU A 81 6.18 11.84 -5.99
CA LEU A 81 5.38 12.55 -6.98
C LEU A 81 4.39 13.50 -6.32
N ALA A 82 3.67 13.04 -5.30
CA ALA A 82 2.73 13.86 -4.54
C ALA A 82 3.43 15.05 -3.85
N GLN A 83 4.61 14.84 -3.28
CA GLN A 83 5.41 15.90 -2.67
C GLN A 83 5.90 16.92 -3.71
N ASN A 84 6.30 16.46 -4.89
CA ASN A 84 6.70 17.35 -5.97
C ASN A 84 5.53 18.21 -6.44
N GLU A 85 4.34 17.63 -6.63
CA GLU A 85 3.13 18.38 -6.99
C GLU A 85 2.78 19.42 -5.92
N SER A 86 2.79 19.05 -4.64
CA SER A 86 2.48 19.97 -3.54
C SER A 86 3.45 21.16 -3.46
N SER A 87 4.68 20.99 -3.97
CA SER A 87 5.71 22.04 -3.98
C SER A 87 5.68 22.92 -5.23
N THR A 88 5.05 22.47 -6.32
CA THR A 88 5.15 23.10 -7.64
C THR A 88 3.81 23.50 -8.26
N LEU A 89 2.70 22.89 -7.82
CA LEU A 89 1.37 23.08 -8.38
C LEU A 89 0.41 23.69 -7.35
N PRO A 90 -0.56 24.51 -7.77
CA PRO A 90 -1.66 24.94 -6.93
C PRO A 90 -2.52 23.73 -6.52
N ALA A 91 -3.21 23.81 -5.38
CA ALA A 91 -3.93 22.67 -4.79
C ALA A 91 -4.97 22.03 -5.73
N GLU A 92 -5.62 22.84 -6.56
CA GLU A 92 -6.63 22.41 -7.53
C GLU A 92 -6.07 21.57 -8.70
N GLU A 93 -4.76 21.62 -8.93
CA GLU A 93 -4.05 20.84 -9.95
C GLU A 93 -3.34 19.61 -9.38
N GLN A 94 -3.28 19.49 -8.05
CA GLN A 94 -2.64 18.35 -7.37
C GLN A 94 -3.56 17.12 -7.38
N ARG A 95 -2.99 15.94 -7.62
CA ARG A 95 -3.71 14.66 -7.52
C ARG A 95 -4.06 14.30 -6.08
N PHE A 96 -3.25 14.78 -5.13
CA PHE A 96 -3.47 14.64 -3.70
C PHE A 96 -3.41 16.00 -3.00
N PRO A 97 -4.44 16.85 -3.12
CA PRO A 97 -4.42 18.20 -2.55
C PRO A 97 -4.32 18.23 -1.01
N SER A 98 -4.78 17.20 -0.34
CA SER A 98 -4.63 17.01 1.12
C SER A 98 -3.35 16.24 1.51
N GLY A 99 -2.48 15.92 0.54
CA GLY A 99 -1.35 15.03 0.71
C GLY A 99 -1.74 13.56 0.63
N VAL A 100 -0.74 12.70 0.60
CA VAL A 100 -0.89 11.24 0.69
C VAL A 100 -0.14 10.73 1.91
N THR A 101 -0.80 9.94 2.74
CA THR A 101 -0.13 9.31 3.88
C THR A 101 0.72 8.13 3.42
N HIS A 102 1.74 7.75 4.20
CA HIS A 102 2.55 6.57 3.90
C HIS A 102 1.70 5.30 3.76
N GLY A 103 0.72 5.11 4.64
CA GLY A 103 -0.18 3.95 4.59
C GLY A 103 -1.00 3.88 3.30
N GLU A 104 -1.53 5.00 2.84
CA GLU A 104 -2.26 5.10 1.57
C GLU A 104 -1.34 4.82 0.37
N ALA A 105 -0.14 5.39 0.37
CA ALA A 105 0.85 5.12 -0.66
C ALA A 105 1.23 3.64 -0.71
N VAL A 106 1.43 2.99 0.45
CA VAL A 106 1.72 1.55 0.55
C VAL A 106 0.52 0.72 0.07
N ALA A 107 -0.71 1.10 0.38
CA ALA A 107 -1.91 0.41 -0.10
C ALA A 107 -1.99 0.42 -1.63
N MET A 108 -1.84 1.58 -2.26
CA MET A 108 -1.75 1.69 -3.73
C MET A 108 -0.57 0.88 -4.28
N GLY A 109 0.58 0.93 -3.60
CA GLY A 109 1.78 0.17 -3.96
C GLY A 109 1.59 -1.35 -3.88
N LEU A 110 0.78 -1.86 -2.95
CA LEU A 110 0.43 -3.29 -2.86
C LEU A 110 -0.35 -3.75 -4.09
N VAL A 111 -1.32 -2.96 -4.55
CA VAL A 111 -2.10 -3.26 -5.77
C VAL A 111 -1.18 -3.27 -6.99
N LEU A 112 -0.30 -2.27 -7.11
CA LEU A 112 0.65 -2.19 -8.22
C LEU A 112 1.67 -3.35 -8.19
N ALA A 113 2.12 -3.76 -7.01
CA ALA A 113 3.02 -4.91 -6.86
C ALA A 113 2.32 -6.23 -7.25
N ALA A 114 1.04 -6.40 -6.91
CA ALA A 114 0.25 -7.55 -7.34
C ALA A 114 0.07 -7.57 -8.87
N ARG A 115 -0.28 -6.42 -9.46
CA ARG A 115 -0.39 -6.27 -10.92
C ARG A 115 0.93 -6.57 -11.64
N LEU A 116 2.06 -6.09 -11.10
CA LEU A 116 3.38 -6.40 -11.66
C LEU A 116 3.70 -7.90 -11.53
N ALA A 117 3.36 -8.52 -10.40
CA ALA A 117 3.55 -9.94 -10.16
C ALA A 117 2.78 -10.80 -11.18
N ASP A 118 1.52 -10.48 -11.45
CA ASP A 118 0.69 -11.16 -12.45
C ASP A 118 1.37 -11.20 -13.81
N ARG A 119 1.93 -10.08 -14.22
CA ARG A 119 2.60 -9.95 -15.52
C ARG A 119 4.00 -10.51 -15.54
N TYR A 120 4.70 -10.45 -14.42
CA TYR A 120 6.06 -10.97 -14.29
C TYR A 120 6.07 -12.50 -14.32
N TYR A 121 5.20 -13.13 -13.55
CA TYR A 121 5.14 -14.59 -13.49
C TYR A 121 4.42 -15.20 -14.69
N ARG A 122 3.71 -14.39 -15.51
CA ARG A 122 2.93 -14.84 -16.68
C ARG A 122 2.13 -16.10 -16.40
N ASN A 123 1.55 -16.15 -15.22
CA ASN A 123 0.66 -17.23 -14.90
C ASN A 123 -0.62 -17.01 -15.73
N ASP A 124 -0.76 -17.77 -16.83
CA ASP A 124 -2.02 -17.90 -17.58
C ASP A 124 -3.15 -18.51 -16.72
N SER A 125 -2.87 -18.83 -15.47
CA SER A 125 -3.88 -19.25 -14.51
C SER A 125 -4.62 -18.02 -13.99
N ASN A 126 -5.95 -18.09 -14.01
CA ASN A 126 -6.88 -17.07 -13.46
C ASN A 126 -6.64 -16.76 -11.96
N GLU A 127 -5.69 -17.41 -11.30
CA GLU A 127 -5.40 -17.25 -9.87
C GLU A 127 -4.69 -15.94 -9.55
N THR A 128 -3.85 -15.41 -10.46
CA THR A 128 -3.07 -14.20 -10.22
C THR A 128 -3.90 -12.92 -10.41
N THR A 129 -4.76 -12.90 -11.42
CA THR A 129 -5.78 -11.84 -11.58
C THR A 129 -6.69 -11.76 -10.34
N ALA A 130 -6.89 -12.91 -9.68
CA ALA A 130 -7.59 -12.98 -8.40
C ALA A 130 -6.84 -12.27 -7.26
N LEU A 131 -5.49 -12.22 -7.27
CA LEU A 131 -4.71 -11.62 -6.18
C LEU A 131 -4.78 -10.08 -6.21
N GLU A 132 -4.59 -9.45 -7.37
CA GLU A 132 -4.78 -8.00 -7.52
C GLU A 132 -6.21 -7.59 -7.12
N SER A 133 -7.21 -8.29 -7.66
CA SER A 133 -8.62 -8.02 -7.35
C SER A 133 -8.94 -8.23 -5.87
N LYS A 134 -8.38 -9.29 -5.26
CA LYS A 134 -8.59 -9.53 -3.84
C LYS A 134 -8.00 -8.42 -2.98
N ILE A 135 -6.75 -8.01 -3.25
CA ILE A 135 -6.11 -6.93 -2.50
C ILE A 135 -6.88 -5.62 -2.66
N SER A 136 -7.30 -5.29 -3.89
CA SER A 136 -8.07 -4.08 -4.17
C SER A 136 -9.41 -4.08 -3.44
N ASN A 137 -10.13 -5.21 -3.45
CA ASN A 137 -11.41 -5.33 -2.76
C ASN A 137 -11.23 -5.24 -1.23
N ASP A 138 -10.24 -5.94 -0.65
CA ASP A 138 -9.96 -5.88 0.79
C ASP A 138 -9.60 -4.46 1.25
N LEU A 139 -8.89 -3.69 0.41
CA LEU A 139 -8.57 -2.28 0.69
C LEU A 139 -9.80 -1.38 0.53
N TRP A 140 -10.57 -1.59 -0.52
CA TRP A 140 -11.83 -0.87 -0.77
C TRP A 140 -12.83 -1.06 0.37
N ASP A 141 -12.99 -2.29 0.85
CA ASP A 141 -13.87 -2.61 1.98
C ASP A 141 -13.43 -1.93 3.29
N CYS A 142 -12.15 -1.52 3.38
CA CYS A 142 -11.62 -0.73 4.50
C CYS A 142 -11.59 0.78 4.22
N ASP A 143 -12.17 1.26 3.11
CA ASP A 143 -12.11 2.65 2.63
C ASP A 143 -10.68 3.19 2.52
N ILE A 144 -9.76 2.30 2.16
CA ILE A 144 -8.37 2.65 1.93
C ILE A 144 -8.15 2.88 0.43
N PRO A 145 -7.55 4.01 0.01
CA PRO A 145 -7.28 4.26 -1.40
C PRO A 145 -6.46 3.15 -2.03
N CYS A 146 -6.98 2.54 -3.09
CA CYS A 146 -6.31 1.45 -3.82
C CYS A 146 -6.00 1.82 -5.29
N TYR A 147 -6.44 2.99 -5.73
CA TYR A 147 -6.18 3.50 -7.07
C TYR A 147 -5.04 4.53 -7.06
N CYS A 148 -3.99 4.26 -7.84
CA CYS A 148 -2.90 5.20 -8.05
C CYS A 148 -3.20 6.10 -9.27
N PRO A 149 -3.24 7.44 -9.11
CA PRO A 149 -3.53 8.36 -10.22
C PRO A 149 -2.31 8.64 -11.11
N TYR A 150 -1.12 8.18 -10.72
CA TYR A 150 0.11 8.35 -11.51
C TYR A 150 0.28 7.23 -12.52
N SER A 151 0.75 7.58 -13.71
CA SER A 151 1.13 6.61 -14.73
C SER A 151 2.40 5.84 -14.35
N ILE A 152 2.60 4.69 -14.98
CA ILE A 152 3.83 3.91 -14.76
C ILE A 152 5.07 4.67 -15.25
N GLU A 153 4.94 5.48 -16.28
CA GLU A 153 6.01 6.31 -16.82
C GLU A 153 6.47 7.37 -15.81
N GLU A 154 5.54 8.08 -15.17
CA GLU A 154 5.84 9.07 -14.12
C GLU A 154 6.54 8.41 -12.93
N MET A 155 6.03 7.27 -12.48
CA MET A 155 6.66 6.51 -11.39
C MET A 155 8.05 6.01 -11.78
N ALA A 156 8.23 5.53 -13.00
CA ALA A 156 9.49 5.06 -13.52
C ALA A 156 10.57 6.15 -13.56
N GLU A 157 10.21 7.36 -14.00
CA GLU A 157 11.11 8.52 -13.98
C GLU A 157 11.57 8.85 -12.54
N THR A 158 10.66 8.74 -11.57
CA THR A 158 10.98 8.95 -10.16
C THR A 158 11.91 7.87 -9.63
N MET A 159 11.62 6.61 -9.91
CA MET A 159 12.46 5.47 -9.54
C MET A 159 13.88 5.56 -10.15
N LYS A 160 14.00 6.05 -11.40
CA LYS A 160 15.31 6.27 -12.05
C LYS A 160 16.15 7.34 -11.34
N LYS A 161 15.49 8.40 -10.85
CA LYS A 161 16.20 9.50 -10.15
C LYS A 161 16.72 9.05 -8.78
N ASP A 162 15.93 8.29 -8.05
CA ASP A 162 16.29 7.78 -6.72
C ASP A 162 17.48 6.79 -6.78
N LYS A 163 17.59 6.01 -7.85
CA LYS A 163 18.57 4.94 -8.01
C LYS A 163 19.82 5.28 -8.85
N LYS A 164 20.01 6.52 -9.29
CA LYS A 164 21.25 6.95 -9.95
C LYS A 164 22.51 6.72 -9.12
N ALA A 165 22.38 6.46 -7.82
CA ALA A 165 23.47 6.18 -6.90
C ALA A 165 23.83 4.68 -6.78
N GLU A 166 22.96 3.71 -7.19
CA GLU A 166 23.13 2.28 -6.89
C GLU A 166 23.06 1.31 -8.10
N GLY A 167 22.97 1.81 -9.34
CA GLY A 167 22.87 0.96 -10.53
C GLY A 167 21.44 0.88 -11.13
N SER A 168 21.31 0.20 -12.27
CA SER A 168 20.09 0.18 -13.08
C SER A 168 19.01 -0.81 -12.60
N VAL A 169 19.27 -1.59 -11.56
CA VAL A 169 18.40 -2.69 -11.08
C VAL A 169 17.71 -2.31 -9.78
N ILE A 170 16.42 -2.60 -9.71
CA ILE A 170 15.58 -2.37 -8.53
C ILE A 170 15.12 -3.71 -7.95
N HIS A 171 15.24 -3.85 -6.63
CA HIS A 171 14.68 -5.00 -5.92
C HIS A 171 13.19 -4.76 -5.64
N PHE A 172 12.33 -5.54 -6.30
CA PHE A 172 10.89 -5.57 -6.01
C PHE A 172 10.56 -6.75 -5.13
N VAL A 173 9.68 -6.54 -4.17
CA VAL A 173 9.03 -7.64 -3.45
C VAL A 173 7.69 -7.86 -4.12
N LEU A 174 7.52 -9.04 -4.72
CA LEU A 174 6.32 -9.40 -5.48
C LEU A 174 5.59 -10.56 -4.82
N PRO A 175 4.25 -10.51 -4.70
CA PRO A 175 3.47 -11.60 -4.16
C PRO A 175 3.28 -12.70 -5.21
N LYS A 176 3.57 -13.95 -4.84
CA LYS A 176 3.20 -15.13 -5.64
C LYS A 176 1.80 -15.62 -5.30
N SER A 177 1.46 -15.55 -4.03
CA SER A 177 0.15 -15.89 -3.47
C SER A 177 -0.02 -15.21 -2.10
N ILE A 178 -1.20 -15.34 -1.51
CA ILE A 178 -1.40 -14.92 -0.12
C ILE A 178 -0.47 -15.72 0.80
N GLY A 179 0.39 -15.00 1.54
CA GLY A 179 1.38 -15.60 2.45
C GLY A 179 2.72 -15.95 1.81
N GLU A 180 2.88 -15.80 0.49
CA GLU A 180 4.13 -16.07 -0.20
C GLU A 180 4.57 -14.86 -1.04
N VAL A 181 5.77 -14.36 -0.78
CA VAL A 181 6.38 -13.25 -1.53
C VAL A 181 7.83 -13.59 -1.91
N GLU A 182 8.28 -13.04 -3.02
CA GLU A 182 9.64 -13.19 -3.52
C GLU A 182 10.26 -11.83 -3.80
N THR A 183 11.58 -11.71 -3.59
CA THR A 183 12.33 -10.55 -4.03
C THR A 183 12.89 -10.82 -5.42
N VAL A 184 12.55 -9.98 -6.38
CA VAL A 184 13.01 -10.06 -7.77
C VAL A 184 13.78 -8.81 -8.14
N GLU A 185 14.74 -8.96 -9.05
CA GLU A 185 15.53 -7.86 -9.61
C GLU A 185 14.97 -7.48 -10.97
N LEU A 186 14.52 -6.23 -11.13
CA LEU A 186 13.98 -5.70 -12.37
C LEU A 186 14.62 -4.35 -12.68
N THR A 187 14.90 -4.11 -13.94
CA THR A 187 15.21 -2.77 -14.43
C THR A 187 13.92 -1.94 -14.54
N VAL A 188 14.03 -0.62 -14.47
CA VAL A 188 12.88 0.27 -14.66
C VAL A 188 12.22 0.05 -16.03
N ASP A 189 13.02 -0.23 -17.07
CA ASP A 189 12.51 -0.46 -18.41
C ASP A 189 11.71 -1.78 -18.50
N GLU A 190 12.12 -2.82 -17.76
CA GLU A 190 11.33 -4.06 -17.64
C GLU A 190 10.02 -3.82 -16.92
N VAL A 191 10.01 -3.05 -15.84
CA VAL A 191 8.78 -2.67 -15.12
C VAL A 191 7.84 -1.91 -16.07
N CYS A 192 8.33 -0.90 -16.80
CA CYS A 192 7.51 -0.18 -17.77
C CYS A 192 6.92 -1.11 -18.84
N ARG A 193 7.71 -2.07 -19.33
CA ARG A 193 7.26 -3.03 -20.37
C ARG A 193 6.19 -3.97 -19.81
N LEU A 194 6.35 -4.44 -18.58
CA LEU A 194 5.40 -5.35 -17.93
C LEU A 194 4.10 -4.64 -17.52
N MET A 195 4.16 -3.36 -17.15
CA MET A 195 3.01 -2.63 -16.62
C MET A 195 2.17 -1.92 -17.70
N LYS A 196 2.62 -1.91 -18.95
CA LYS A 196 1.84 -1.48 -20.14
C LYS A 196 0.86 -2.57 -20.57
#